data_7062e57f309e28b0980f3bce59d1b0ba
#
_entry.id   7062e57f309e28b0980f3bce59d1b0ba
#
_cell.length_a   1.000
_cell.length_b   1.000
_cell.length_c   1.000
_cell.angle_alpha   90.00
_cell.angle_beta   90.00
_cell.angle_gamma   90.00
#
_symmetry.space_group_name_H-M   'P 1'
#
loop_
_entity.id
_entity.type
_entity.pdbx_description
1 polymer ?
#
loop_
_entity_poly.entity_id
_entity_poly.type
_entity_poly.pdbx_seq_one_letter_code
_entity_poly.pdbx_strand_id
1 'polypeptide(L)'
;SSAKGTEFFLKHMLGVDSDSTAEELKPGERPTSLTWQDEAPDGKLDLMLTTDFRSTSTTLVSDIVLPAATWYEKHDLSTTDMHPFVHSFNAAISPPWDARTDFEVFRDLSAAFTRMAGRWLGTQTDVITAPLGHDSPDELNMPSGVVPNVEQEGYRPGKNMAKLVPVTRDYTKVYEKWTHLGPLTGDLGTGVHGTAYKVSKQVEELKLINGVSETESAGERPRLDSAVKAIQAVLHLSGVTNGEVAAEGF
;
A
#
# COMPACT_ATOMS: atom_id res chain seq x y z
N SER A 1 -14.75 -1.65 0.51
CA SER A 1 -15.63 -1.46 1.68
C SER A 1 -17.00 -2.10 1.42
N SER A 2 -17.60 -2.70 2.44
CA SER A 2 -18.96 -3.22 2.28
C SER A 2 -19.96 -2.07 2.32
N ALA A 3 -21.03 -2.14 1.53
CA ALA A 3 -22.11 -1.16 1.51
C ALA A 3 -22.72 -0.89 2.92
N LYS A 4 -22.59 -1.83 3.84
CA LYS A 4 -23.09 -1.72 5.22
C LYS A 4 -22.33 -0.72 6.10
N GLY A 5 -21.12 -0.33 5.74
CA GLY A 5 -20.32 0.63 6.49
C GLY A 5 -20.38 2.06 5.99
N THR A 6 -21.11 2.32 4.91
CA THR A 6 -21.09 3.61 4.22
C THR A 6 -21.58 4.75 5.11
N GLU A 7 -22.69 4.58 5.80
CA GLU A 7 -23.24 5.61 6.70
C GLU A 7 -22.27 5.92 7.85
N PHE A 8 -21.72 4.89 8.48
CA PHE A 8 -20.71 5.08 9.53
C PHE A 8 -19.50 5.84 9.00
N PHE A 9 -19.02 5.47 7.82
CA PHE A 9 -17.86 6.11 7.19
C PHE A 9 -18.13 7.60 6.92
N LEU A 10 -19.27 7.91 6.29
CA LEU A 10 -19.63 9.29 5.98
C LEU A 10 -19.80 10.14 7.24
N LYS A 11 -20.59 9.66 8.22
CA LYS A 11 -20.89 10.44 9.44
C LYS A 11 -19.72 10.53 10.40
N HIS A 12 -19.07 9.42 10.71
CA HIS A 12 -18.09 9.37 11.79
C HIS A 12 -16.64 9.52 11.32
N MET A 13 -16.34 9.13 10.09
CA MET A 13 -14.98 9.25 9.57
C MET A 13 -14.77 10.57 8.82
N LEU A 14 -15.74 10.96 7.99
CA LEU A 14 -15.63 12.17 7.16
C LEU A 14 -16.37 13.39 7.73
N GLY A 15 -17.24 13.22 8.73
CA GLY A 15 -18.00 14.32 9.30
C GLY A 15 -19.13 14.85 8.40
N VAL A 16 -19.60 14.05 7.46
CA VAL A 16 -20.71 14.44 6.58
C VAL A 16 -22.04 14.25 7.31
N ASP A 17 -22.77 15.35 7.50
CA ASP A 17 -24.08 15.35 8.19
C ASP A 17 -25.27 15.39 7.23
N SER A 18 -25.15 14.81 6.04
CA SER A 18 -26.26 14.73 5.10
C SER A 18 -26.41 13.33 4.51
N ASP A 19 -27.65 12.90 4.36
CA ASP A 19 -28.00 11.66 3.67
C ASP A 19 -28.07 11.86 2.13
N SER A 20 -27.69 13.02 1.62
CA SER A 20 -27.79 13.39 0.21
C SER A 20 -27.06 12.45 -0.75
N THR A 21 -26.06 11.72 -0.27
CA THR A 21 -25.38 10.67 -1.06
C THR A 21 -26.12 9.33 -1.05
N ALA A 22 -27.06 9.13 -0.13
CA ALA A 22 -27.86 7.93 -0.01
C ALA A 22 -29.27 8.09 -0.61
N GLU A 23 -29.71 9.32 -0.83
CA GLU A 23 -31.00 9.61 -1.47
C GLU A 23 -30.90 9.50 -2.99
N GLU A 24 -31.92 8.93 -3.58
CA GLU A 24 -32.08 8.85 -5.03
C GLU A 24 -32.45 10.24 -5.57
N LEU A 25 -31.46 11.00 -6.01
CA LEU A 25 -31.66 12.34 -6.56
C LEU A 25 -32.41 12.29 -7.89
N LYS A 26 -33.51 12.98 -7.99
CA LYS A 26 -34.24 13.16 -9.25
C LYS A 26 -33.39 13.90 -10.27
N PRO A 27 -33.61 13.69 -11.59
CA PRO A 27 -32.78 14.28 -12.64
C PRO A 27 -32.63 15.81 -12.60
N GLY A 28 -33.54 16.56 -11.99
CA GLY A 28 -33.41 18.02 -11.83
C GLY A 28 -32.77 18.49 -10.51
N GLU A 29 -32.50 17.57 -9.58
CA GLU A 29 -32.01 17.85 -8.24
C GLU A 29 -30.53 17.52 -8.07
N ARG A 30 -29.87 17.04 -9.14
CA ARG A 30 -28.45 16.71 -9.10
C ARG A 30 -27.63 17.99 -8.90
N PRO A 31 -26.74 18.04 -7.92
CA PRO A 31 -25.91 19.20 -7.72
C PRO A 31 -25.00 19.39 -8.94
N THR A 32 -24.95 20.61 -9.45
CA THR A 32 -24.06 21.02 -10.56
C THR A 32 -22.69 21.45 -10.06
N SER A 33 -22.55 21.64 -8.75
CA SER A 33 -21.29 21.96 -8.07
C SER A 33 -21.34 21.43 -6.64
N LEU A 34 -20.19 21.00 -6.13
CA LEU A 34 -19.99 20.73 -4.71
C LEU A 34 -19.64 22.05 -4.02
N THR A 35 -20.43 22.44 -3.02
CA THR A 35 -20.13 23.61 -2.19
C THR A 35 -19.52 23.10 -0.89
N TRP A 36 -18.39 23.68 -0.51
CA TRP A 36 -17.80 23.45 0.81
C TRP A 36 -18.78 23.94 1.89
N GLN A 37 -19.01 23.10 2.90
CA GLN A 37 -19.86 23.46 4.03
C GLN A 37 -18.96 23.84 5.21
N ASP A 38 -18.96 25.11 5.58
CA ASP A 38 -18.15 25.63 6.69
C ASP A 38 -18.57 25.09 8.07
N GLU A 39 -19.80 24.54 8.17
CA GLU A 39 -20.37 24.01 9.41
C GLU A 39 -20.48 22.48 9.44
N ALA A 40 -19.73 21.76 8.60
CA ALA A 40 -19.69 20.31 8.65
C ALA A 40 -19.11 19.82 9.99
N PRO A 41 -19.68 18.78 10.62
CA PRO A 41 -19.13 18.23 11.85
C PRO A 41 -17.71 17.67 11.61
N ASP A 42 -16.83 17.82 12.59
CA ASP A 42 -15.46 17.31 12.53
C ASP A 42 -15.46 15.77 12.37
N GLY A 43 -14.91 15.30 11.27
CA GLY A 43 -14.65 13.88 11.04
C GLY A 43 -13.40 13.41 11.77
N LYS A 44 -13.22 12.09 11.84
CA LYS A 44 -12.01 11.48 12.43
C LYS A 44 -10.83 11.41 11.46
N LEU A 45 -11.06 11.63 10.17
CA LEU A 45 -10.04 11.69 9.14
C LEU A 45 -9.69 13.15 8.84
N ASP A 46 -8.42 13.48 8.99
CA ASP A 46 -7.88 14.79 8.61
C ASP A 46 -7.74 14.95 7.10
N LEU A 47 -7.41 13.86 6.42
CA LEU A 47 -7.13 13.87 4.99
C LEU A 47 -7.55 12.55 4.35
N MET A 48 -8.36 12.66 3.30
CA MET A 48 -8.70 11.54 2.43
C MET A 48 -8.18 11.78 1.02
N LEU A 49 -7.23 10.92 0.61
CA LEU A 49 -6.69 10.93 -0.74
C LEU A 49 -7.19 9.70 -1.50
N THR A 50 -7.74 9.90 -2.67
CA THR A 50 -8.22 8.81 -3.54
C THR A 50 -7.51 8.86 -4.89
N THR A 51 -7.07 7.69 -5.35
CA THR A 51 -6.57 7.47 -6.71
C THR A 51 -7.64 6.72 -7.48
N ASP A 52 -8.16 7.28 -8.55
CA ASP A 52 -9.18 6.62 -9.37
C ASP A 52 -9.09 7.12 -10.82
N PHE A 53 -9.50 6.27 -11.76
CA PHE A 53 -9.54 6.59 -13.19
C PHE A 53 -10.90 7.16 -13.63
N ARG A 54 -11.83 7.30 -12.73
CA ARG A 54 -13.16 7.88 -12.95
C ARG A 54 -13.71 8.52 -11.68
N SER A 55 -14.71 9.36 -11.85
CA SER A 55 -15.47 9.93 -10.75
C SER A 55 -16.38 8.85 -10.12
N THR A 56 -16.23 8.64 -8.82
CA THR A 56 -17.00 7.67 -8.02
C THR A 56 -17.56 8.36 -6.78
N SER A 57 -18.44 7.71 -6.03
CA SER A 57 -18.92 8.23 -4.75
C SER A 57 -17.78 8.46 -3.75
N THR A 58 -16.70 7.67 -3.83
CA THR A 58 -15.52 7.86 -2.99
C THR A 58 -14.75 9.12 -3.37
N THR A 59 -14.57 9.38 -4.67
CA THR A 59 -13.86 10.60 -5.12
C THR A 59 -14.63 11.87 -4.80
N LEU A 60 -15.97 11.80 -4.73
CA LEU A 60 -16.81 12.97 -4.40
C LEU A 60 -16.63 13.46 -2.97
N VAL A 61 -16.22 12.59 -2.06
CA VAL A 61 -16.02 12.91 -0.63
C VAL A 61 -14.54 12.95 -0.24
N SER A 62 -13.63 12.92 -1.21
CA SER A 62 -12.19 12.98 -0.97
C SER A 62 -11.67 14.40 -1.02
N ASP A 63 -10.73 14.73 -0.14
CA ASP A 63 -10.05 16.03 -0.11
C ASP A 63 -9.12 16.19 -1.31
N ILE A 64 -8.48 15.10 -1.73
CA ILE A 64 -7.58 15.07 -2.88
C ILE A 64 -7.92 13.88 -3.77
N VAL A 65 -8.11 14.14 -5.06
CA VAL A 65 -8.29 13.10 -6.07
C VAL A 65 -7.14 13.14 -7.06
N LEU A 66 -6.44 12.02 -7.20
CA LEU A 66 -5.36 11.84 -8.16
C LEU A 66 -5.86 10.99 -9.33
N PRO A 67 -5.81 11.48 -10.58
CA PRO A 67 -6.25 10.73 -11.73
C PRO A 67 -5.29 9.58 -12.03
N ALA A 68 -5.82 8.35 -12.04
CA ALA A 68 -5.06 7.14 -12.32
C ALA A 68 -5.19 6.69 -13.77
N ALA A 69 -4.10 6.16 -14.32
CA ALA A 69 -4.08 5.51 -15.62
C ALA A 69 -4.91 4.22 -15.62
N THR A 70 -5.60 3.95 -16.73
CA THR A 70 -6.34 2.71 -16.94
C THR A 70 -5.42 1.59 -17.44
N TRP A 71 -5.96 0.37 -17.58
CA TRP A 71 -5.18 -0.81 -17.97
C TRP A 71 -4.44 -0.68 -19.30
N TYR A 72 -5.00 0.01 -20.29
CA TYR A 72 -4.35 0.23 -21.57
C TYR A 72 -3.26 1.31 -21.56
N GLU A 73 -3.16 2.03 -20.46
CA GLU A 73 -2.32 3.21 -20.27
C GLU A 73 -1.13 2.94 -19.35
N LYS A 74 -0.99 1.71 -18.82
CA LYS A 74 0.08 1.36 -17.86
C LYS A 74 0.69 -0.01 -18.10
N HIS A 75 1.92 -0.17 -17.62
CA HIS A 75 2.53 -1.48 -17.42
C HIS A 75 2.14 -1.98 -16.04
N ASP A 76 1.68 -3.23 -15.93
CA ASP A 76 1.24 -3.80 -14.66
C ASP A 76 1.25 -5.33 -14.70
N LEU A 77 0.91 -5.95 -13.57
CA LEU A 77 0.66 -7.36 -13.41
C LEU A 77 -0.82 -7.59 -13.07
N SER A 78 -1.39 -8.65 -13.59
CA SER A 78 -2.73 -9.09 -13.25
C SER A 78 -2.70 -10.51 -12.71
N THR A 79 -3.37 -10.70 -11.59
CA THR A 79 -3.62 -12.01 -10.99
C THR A 79 -5.11 -12.16 -10.71
N THR A 80 -5.57 -13.38 -10.58
CA THR A 80 -6.95 -13.68 -10.19
C THR A 80 -6.96 -14.98 -9.40
N ASP A 81 -7.86 -15.12 -8.47
CA ASP A 81 -8.12 -16.35 -7.72
C ASP A 81 -8.81 -17.44 -8.58
N MET A 82 -9.17 -17.12 -9.82
CA MET A 82 -9.75 -18.08 -10.76
C MET A 82 -8.73 -19.01 -11.42
N HIS A 83 -7.43 -18.65 -11.40
CA HIS A 83 -6.34 -19.46 -11.95
C HIS A 83 -4.98 -19.04 -11.37
N PRO A 84 -3.95 -19.92 -11.39
CA PRO A 84 -2.64 -19.65 -10.80
C PRO A 84 -1.73 -18.79 -11.68
N PHE A 85 -2.19 -18.30 -12.83
CA PHE A 85 -1.34 -17.57 -13.75
C PHE A 85 -1.22 -16.10 -13.35
N VAL A 86 0.00 -15.58 -13.52
CA VAL A 86 0.29 -14.14 -13.42
C VAL A 86 0.51 -13.62 -14.84
N HIS A 87 -0.22 -12.59 -15.20
CA HIS A 87 -0.12 -11.95 -16.51
C HIS A 87 0.54 -10.58 -16.36
N SER A 88 1.58 -10.36 -17.14
CA SER A 88 2.07 -9.00 -17.39
C SER A 88 1.33 -8.38 -18.58
N PHE A 89 1.03 -7.11 -18.50
CA PHE A 89 0.51 -6.34 -19.62
C PHE A 89 1.25 -5.02 -19.77
N ASN A 90 1.31 -4.56 -21.01
CA ASN A 90 2.04 -3.36 -21.39
C ASN A 90 1.07 -2.24 -21.76
N ALA A 91 1.50 -1.01 -21.55
CA ALA A 91 0.76 0.14 -22.04
C ALA A 91 0.65 0.11 -23.56
N ALA A 92 -0.57 0.28 -24.07
CA ALA A 92 -0.85 0.43 -25.50
C ALA A 92 -0.84 1.91 -25.92
N ILE A 93 -1.17 2.80 -24.99
CA ILE A 93 -1.21 4.26 -25.18
C ILE A 93 -0.65 4.93 -23.93
N SER A 94 -0.25 6.19 -24.05
CA SER A 94 0.13 7.00 -22.90
C SER A 94 -1.11 7.46 -22.11
N PRO A 95 -1.03 7.61 -20.79
CA PRO A 95 -2.10 8.21 -19.99
C PRO A 95 -2.45 9.62 -20.51
N PRO A 96 -3.73 9.99 -20.52
CA PRO A 96 -4.15 11.33 -20.92
C PRO A 96 -3.91 12.35 -19.79
N TRP A 97 -3.71 13.60 -20.15
CA TRP A 97 -3.58 14.75 -19.25
C TRP A 97 -2.57 14.51 -18.13
N ASP A 98 -3.00 14.71 -16.88
CA ASP A 98 -2.20 14.50 -15.68
C ASP A 98 -2.38 13.10 -15.05
N ALA A 99 -3.08 12.19 -15.74
CA ALA A 99 -3.25 10.82 -15.28
C ALA A 99 -1.88 10.12 -15.21
N ARG A 100 -1.64 9.42 -14.13
CA ARG A 100 -0.39 8.69 -13.87
C ARG A 100 -0.68 7.25 -13.52
N THR A 101 0.28 6.38 -13.77
CA THR A 101 0.21 5.00 -13.29
C THR A 101 0.24 4.97 -11.76
N ASP A 102 -0.37 3.96 -11.16
CA ASP A 102 -0.36 3.79 -9.70
C ASP A 102 1.09 3.82 -9.16
N PHE A 103 2.01 3.17 -9.87
CA PHE A 103 3.42 3.17 -9.51
C PHE A 103 4.01 4.59 -9.47
N GLU A 104 3.73 5.41 -10.48
CA GLU A 104 4.22 6.80 -10.54
C GLU A 104 3.60 7.67 -9.45
N VAL A 105 2.30 7.50 -9.17
CA VAL A 105 1.63 8.22 -8.08
C VAL A 105 2.34 7.94 -6.75
N PHE A 106 2.55 6.68 -6.38
CA PHE A 106 3.18 6.33 -5.12
C PHE A 106 4.67 6.66 -5.09
N ARG A 107 5.39 6.53 -6.21
CA ARG A 107 6.78 6.98 -6.32
C ARG A 107 6.89 8.49 -6.04
N ASP A 108 6.04 9.29 -6.66
CA ASP A 108 6.11 10.75 -6.54
C ASP A 108 5.61 11.22 -5.17
N LEU A 109 4.62 10.54 -4.59
CA LEU A 109 4.22 10.73 -3.19
C LEU A 109 5.37 10.40 -2.23
N SER A 110 6.07 9.29 -2.43
CA SER A 110 7.22 8.92 -1.59
C SER A 110 8.34 9.96 -1.67
N ALA A 111 8.56 10.54 -2.86
CA ALA A 111 9.53 11.61 -3.05
C ALA A 111 9.11 12.90 -2.34
N ALA A 112 7.84 13.29 -2.46
CA ALA A 112 7.30 14.45 -1.77
C ALA A 112 7.34 14.27 -0.25
N PHE A 113 6.94 13.10 0.24
CA PHE A 113 6.98 12.75 1.65
C PHE A 113 8.41 12.81 2.21
N THR A 114 9.38 12.21 1.52
CA THR A 114 10.79 12.25 1.91
C THR A 114 11.31 13.67 2.10
N ARG A 115 10.98 14.58 1.17
CA ARG A 115 11.38 15.99 1.29
C ARG A 115 10.75 16.66 2.53
N MET A 116 9.49 16.39 2.80
CA MET A 116 8.78 16.96 3.95
C MET A 116 9.22 16.32 5.27
N ALA A 117 9.47 15.03 5.25
CA ALA A 117 9.91 14.28 6.43
C ALA A 117 11.23 14.80 7.01
N GLY A 118 12.15 15.27 6.17
CA GLY A 118 13.39 15.91 6.63
C GLY A 118 13.15 17.12 7.54
N ARG A 119 12.01 17.81 7.36
CA ARG A 119 11.64 18.98 8.17
C ARG A 119 10.81 18.62 9.42
N TRP A 120 9.95 17.61 9.32
CA TRP A 120 8.89 17.41 10.30
C TRP A 120 9.01 16.11 11.11
N LEU A 121 9.62 15.08 10.54
CA LEU A 121 9.68 13.76 11.16
C LEU A 121 11.12 13.32 11.47
N GLY A 122 12.03 13.40 10.51
CA GLY A 122 13.39 12.87 10.67
C GLY A 122 13.37 11.37 10.99
N THR A 123 14.13 11.00 12.01
CA THR A 123 14.16 9.63 12.54
C THR A 123 13.28 9.54 13.78
N GLN A 124 12.35 8.57 13.78
CA GLN A 124 11.42 8.32 14.87
C GLN A 124 11.55 6.88 15.37
N THR A 125 11.18 6.66 16.62
CA THR A 125 10.98 5.32 17.18
C THR A 125 9.49 5.03 17.19
N ASP A 126 9.06 4.13 16.31
CA ASP A 126 7.68 3.66 16.24
C ASP A 126 7.51 2.36 17.00
N VAL A 127 6.32 2.15 17.51
CA VAL A 127 5.93 0.87 18.10
C VAL A 127 5.08 0.13 17.08
N ILE A 128 5.58 -1.02 16.63
CA ILE A 128 4.88 -1.87 15.68
C ILE A 128 4.46 -3.17 16.32
N THR A 129 3.41 -3.78 15.78
CA THR A 129 2.98 -5.12 16.14
C THR A 129 3.81 -6.14 15.38
N ALA A 130 4.50 -7.03 16.09
CA ALA A 130 5.16 -8.19 15.50
C ALA A 130 4.20 -9.40 15.61
N PRO A 131 3.58 -9.85 14.49
CA PRO A 131 2.65 -10.96 14.51
C PRO A 131 3.37 -12.26 14.89
N LEU A 132 2.65 -13.14 15.56
CA LEU A 132 3.09 -14.51 15.80
C LEU A 132 2.80 -15.36 14.56
N GLY A 133 3.55 -16.44 14.34
CA GLY A 133 3.35 -17.30 13.17
C GLY A 133 1.99 -18.02 13.09
N HIS A 134 1.21 -17.98 14.17
CA HIS A 134 -0.14 -18.55 14.25
C HIS A 134 -1.25 -17.49 14.33
N ASP A 135 -0.89 -16.20 14.35
CA ASP A 135 -1.88 -15.13 14.42
C ASP A 135 -2.74 -15.12 13.16
N SER A 136 -4.05 -15.09 13.36
CA SER A 136 -5.01 -14.75 12.32
C SER A 136 -5.33 -13.26 12.32
N PRO A 137 -5.88 -12.70 11.23
CA PRO A 137 -6.39 -11.33 11.22
C PRO A 137 -7.43 -11.07 12.33
N ASP A 138 -8.23 -12.08 12.68
CA ASP A 138 -9.24 -11.97 13.73
C ASP A 138 -8.62 -11.93 15.13
N GLU A 139 -7.54 -12.66 15.35
CA GLU A 139 -6.77 -12.63 16.62
C GLU A 139 -6.03 -11.31 16.80
N LEU A 140 -5.52 -10.73 15.71
CA LEU A 140 -4.86 -9.43 15.72
C LEU A 140 -5.86 -8.28 15.85
N ASN A 141 -7.06 -8.47 15.31
CA ASN A 141 -8.12 -7.48 15.29
C ASN A 141 -9.16 -7.80 16.36
N MET A 142 -8.83 -7.46 17.59
CA MET A 142 -9.72 -7.67 18.73
C MET A 142 -11.13 -7.15 18.43
N PRO A 143 -12.20 -7.92 18.71
CA PRO A 143 -13.58 -7.57 18.34
C PRO A 143 -14.06 -6.21 18.85
N SER A 144 -13.49 -5.69 19.92
CA SER A 144 -13.82 -4.38 20.50
C SER A 144 -12.76 -3.31 20.22
N GLY A 145 -11.67 -3.65 19.52
CA GLY A 145 -10.53 -2.74 19.33
C GLY A 145 -9.81 -2.31 20.60
N VAL A 146 -10.24 -2.81 21.76
CA VAL A 146 -9.67 -2.50 23.07
C VAL A 146 -9.62 -3.78 23.90
N VAL A 147 -8.44 -4.13 24.38
CA VAL A 147 -8.29 -5.13 25.44
C VAL A 147 -8.24 -4.36 26.77
N PRO A 148 -9.31 -4.34 27.57
CA PRO A 148 -9.42 -3.47 28.74
C PRO A 148 -8.37 -3.75 29.81
N ASN A 149 -7.90 -4.97 29.91
CA ASN A 149 -6.88 -5.36 30.87
C ASN A 149 -6.16 -6.64 30.41
N VAL A 150 -5.15 -6.45 29.57
CA VAL A 150 -4.40 -7.54 28.89
C VAL A 150 -3.90 -8.61 29.88
N GLU A 151 -3.43 -8.21 31.06
CA GLU A 151 -2.90 -9.14 32.04
C GLU A 151 -4.00 -9.92 32.77
N GLN A 152 -5.13 -9.30 33.07
CA GLN A 152 -6.26 -9.95 33.72
C GLN A 152 -7.00 -10.91 32.83
N GLU A 153 -7.04 -10.64 31.53
CA GLU A 153 -7.62 -11.51 30.50
C GLU A 153 -6.70 -12.69 30.11
N GLY A 154 -5.50 -12.76 30.71
CA GLY A 154 -4.54 -13.85 30.44
C GLY A 154 -3.75 -13.71 29.15
N TYR A 155 -3.83 -12.57 28.48
CA TYR A 155 -3.04 -12.29 27.28
C TYR A 155 -1.56 -12.03 27.63
N ARG A 156 -0.67 -12.64 26.87
CA ARG A 156 0.78 -12.50 27.06
C ARG A 156 1.43 -12.09 25.74
N PRO A 157 1.97 -10.85 25.65
CA PRO A 157 2.69 -10.38 24.46
C PRO A 157 3.78 -11.37 24.02
N GLY A 158 3.77 -11.77 22.74
CA GLY A 158 4.71 -12.72 22.17
C GLY A 158 4.41 -14.19 22.47
N LYS A 159 3.29 -14.52 23.15
CA LYS A 159 2.84 -15.90 23.40
C LYS A 159 1.49 -16.18 22.78
N ASN A 160 0.45 -15.52 23.26
CA ASN A 160 -0.92 -15.66 22.79
C ASN A 160 -1.54 -14.32 22.32
N MET A 161 -0.74 -13.30 22.22
CA MET A 161 -1.06 -12.06 21.53
C MET A 161 0.20 -11.50 20.85
N ALA A 162 0.01 -10.65 19.85
CA ALA A 162 1.08 -9.99 19.13
C ALA A 162 2.02 -9.20 20.06
N LYS A 163 3.31 -9.26 19.81
CA LYS A 163 4.32 -8.52 20.55
C LYS A 163 4.47 -7.11 19.98
N LEU A 164 4.48 -6.12 20.85
CA LEU A 164 4.85 -4.75 20.47
C LEU A 164 6.38 -4.61 20.45
N VAL A 165 6.90 -4.13 19.37
CA VAL A 165 8.35 -3.98 19.14
C VAL A 165 8.65 -2.54 18.75
N PRO A 166 9.55 -1.83 19.48
CA PRO A 166 10.03 -0.54 19.02
C PRO A 166 10.94 -0.70 17.82
N VAL A 167 10.72 0.11 16.80
CA VAL A 167 11.51 0.12 15.56
C VAL A 167 11.92 1.55 15.24
N THR A 168 13.22 1.77 15.08
CA THR A 168 13.72 3.06 14.62
C THR A 168 13.57 3.17 13.11
N ARG A 169 12.88 4.21 12.65
CA ARG A 169 12.60 4.50 11.25
C ARG A 169 13.14 5.86 10.86
N ASP A 170 13.92 5.90 9.80
CA ASP A 170 14.31 7.13 9.13
C ASP A 170 13.31 7.42 8.01
N TYR A 171 12.42 8.38 8.25
CA TYR A 171 11.39 8.79 7.31
C TYR A 171 11.95 9.62 6.14
N THR A 172 13.17 10.11 6.23
CA THR A 172 13.85 10.81 5.13
C THR A 172 14.33 9.86 4.03
N LYS A 173 14.22 8.55 4.23
CA LYS A 173 14.65 7.51 3.29
C LYS A 173 13.48 6.75 2.62
N VAL A 174 12.25 7.26 2.72
CA VAL A 174 11.08 6.58 2.16
C VAL A 174 11.18 6.43 0.64
N TYR A 175 11.59 7.47 -0.08
CA TYR A 175 11.80 7.40 -1.53
C TYR A 175 12.88 6.40 -1.94
N GLU A 176 14.00 6.39 -1.24
CA GLU A 176 15.08 5.42 -1.47
C GLU A 176 14.57 3.98 -1.28
N LYS A 177 13.82 3.73 -0.18
CA LYS A 177 13.23 2.42 0.11
C LYS A 177 12.17 2.00 -0.89
N TRP A 178 11.43 2.95 -1.47
CA TRP A 178 10.45 2.70 -2.50
C TRP A 178 11.09 2.31 -3.84
N THR A 179 12.19 2.95 -4.21
CA THR A 179 12.81 2.84 -5.53
C THR A 179 13.93 1.81 -5.63
N HIS A 180 14.20 1.09 -4.55
CA HIS A 180 15.26 0.07 -4.51
C HIS A 180 14.78 -1.21 -3.81
N LEU A 181 15.35 -2.34 -4.23
CA LEU A 181 15.11 -3.61 -3.56
C LEU A 181 15.63 -3.54 -2.11
N GLY A 182 14.91 -4.17 -1.18
CA GLY A 182 15.32 -4.23 0.22
C GLY A 182 16.71 -4.87 0.38
N PRO A 183 17.58 -4.31 1.23
CA PRO A 183 18.98 -4.78 1.34
C PRO A 183 19.09 -6.22 1.85
N LEU A 184 18.14 -6.68 2.61
CA LEU A 184 18.14 -8.02 3.21
C LEU A 184 17.43 -9.07 2.36
N THR A 185 16.88 -8.71 1.19
CA THR A 185 16.09 -9.62 0.36
C THR A 185 16.90 -10.84 -0.08
N GLY A 186 18.18 -10.66 -0.43
CA GLY A 186 19.06 -11.75 -0.82
C GLY A 186 19.36 -12.73 0.32
N ASP A 187 19.49 -12.21 1.54
CA ASP A 187 19.87 -13.02 2.72
C ASP A 187 18.65 -13.68 3.36
N LEU A 188 17.57 -12.94 3.51
CA LEU A 188 16.34 -13.41 4.15
C LEU A 188 15.43 -14.19 3.19
N GLY A 189 15.59 -13.96 1.89
CA GLY A 189 14.71 -14.52 0.88
C GLY A 189 13.37 -13.81 0.78
N THR A 190 12.45 -14.42 0.04
CA THR A 190 11.04 -14.02 -0.08
C THR A 190 10.17 -15.15 0.47
N GLY A 191 8.95 -14.82 0.88
CA GLY A 191 8.09 -15.84 1.45
C GLY A 191 6.61 -15.51 1.34
N VAL A 192 5.79 -16.56 1.28
CA VAL A 192 4.33 -16.47 1.26
C VAL A 192 3.78 -17.64 2.08
N HIS A 193 2.82 -17.35 2.96
CA HIS A 193 2.10 -18.36 3.76
C HIS A 193 3.00 -19.35 4.52
N GLY A 194 4.08 -18.84 5.12
CA GLY A 194 5.00 -19.67 5.92
C GLY A 194 6.06 -20.42 5.13
N THR A 195 6.06 -20.33 3.80
CA THR A 195 7.12 -20.87 2.94
C THR A 195 8.13 -19.77 2.63
N ALA A 196 9.40 -20.02 2.87
CA ALA A 196 10.50 -19.11 2.55
C ALA A 196 11.25 -19.59 1.31
N TYR A 197 11.50 -18.69 0.39
CA TYR A 197 12.25 -18.97 -0.85
C TYR A 197 13.60 -18.28 -0.80
N LYS A 198 14.67 -19.01 -1.11
CA LYS A 198 16.00 -18.43 -1.28
C LYS A 198 16.06 -17.70 -2.62
N VAL A 199 16.54 -16.47 -2.61
CA VAL A 199 16.58 -15.63 -3.82
C VAL A 199 17.90 -14.90 -4.03
N SER A 200 18.97 -15.30 -3.32
CA SER A 200 20.26 -14.63 -3.42
C SER A 200 20.80 -14.57 -4.85
N LYS A 201 20.67 -15.68 -5.61
CA LYS A 201 21.08 -15.77 -7.01
C LYS A 201 20.22 -14.83 -7.87
N GLN A 202 18.91 -14.84 -7.68
CA GLN A 202 17.98 -14.01 -8.43
C GLN A 202 18.14 -12.52 -8.13
N VAL A 203 18.57 -12.16 -6.92
CA VAL A 203 18.94 -10.78 -6.60
C VAL A 203 20.15 -10.33 -7.39
N GLU A 204 21.18 -11.17 -7.52
CA GLU A 204 22.36 -10.83 -8.34
C GLU A 204 22.01 -10.71 -9.83
N GLU A 205 21.15 -11.58 -10.34
CA GLU A 205 20.64 -11.47 -11.71
C GLU A 205 19.80 -10.21 -11.92
N LEU A 206 18.97 -9.85 -10.94
CA LEU A 206 18.14 -8.64 -10.99
C LEU A 206 18.99 -7.36 -11.01
N LYS A 207 20.16 -7.34 -10.39
CA LYS A 207 21.14 -6.24 -10.53
C LYS A 207 21.54 -6.00 -11.98
N LEU A 208 21.72 -7.07 -12.75
CA LEU A 208 22.06 -6.98 -14.16
C LEU A 208 20.86 -6.52 -15.01
N ILE A 209 19.67 -6.99 -14.70
CA ILE A 209 18.43 -6.69 -15.44
C ILE A 209 17.99 -5.23 -15.21
N ASN A 210 17.86 -4.84 -13.95
CA ASN A 210 17.32 -3.53 -13.56
C ASN A 210 18.40 -2.43 -13.45
N GLY A 211 19.67 -2.83 -13.42
CA GLY A 211 20.76 -1.97 -13.02
C GLY A 211 20.76 -1.70 -11.52
N VAL A 212 21.84 -1.13 -11.06
CA VAL A 212 22.04 -0.76 -9.65
C VAL A 212 22.20 0.73 -9.50
N SER A 213 21.96 1.23 -8.31
CA SER A 213 22.43 2.54 -7.87
C SER A 213 22.85 2.50 -6.40
N GLU A 214 23.74 3.39 -6.07
CA GLU A 214 24.20 3.58 -4.69
C GLU A 214 23.06 4.13 -3.85
N THR A 215 22.89 3.59 -2.66
CA THR A 215 21.93 4.05 -1.67
C THR A 215 22.66 4.49 -0.41
N GLU A 216 22.15 5.52 0.24
CA GLU A 216 22.78 6.02 1.47
C GLU A 216 22.68 5.04 2.64
N SER A 217 21.62 4.22 2.63
CA SER A 217 21.33 3.33 3.75
C SER A 217 21.98 1.95 3.65
N ALA A 218 22.34 1.47 2.44
CA ALA A 218 22.75 0.08 2.28
C ALA A 218 23.64 -0.21 1.04
N GLY A 219 24.34 0.77 0.50
CA GLY A 219 25.20 0.60 -0.66
C GLY A 219 24.44 0.32 -1.97
N GLU A 220 25.08 -0.35 -2.92
CA GLU A 220 24.50 -0.67 -4.22
C GLU A 220 23.34 -1.65 -4.13
N ARG A 221 22.19 -1.28 -4.71
CA ARG A 221 20.99 -2.12 -4.72
C ARG A 221 20.29 -2.11 -6.09
N PRO A 222 19.60 -3.20 -6.46
CA PRO A 222 18.77 -3.24 -7.66
C PRO A 222 17.74 -2.12 -7.66
N ARG A 223 17.61 -1.45 -8.79
CA ARG A 223 16.67 -0.33 -8.97
C ARG A 223 15.26 -0.85 -9.22
N LEU A 224 14.27 -0.20 -8.57
CA LEU A 224 12.83 -0.40 -8.75
C LEU A 224 12.13 0.93 -9.07
N ASP A 225 12.83 1.84 -9.73
CA ASP A 225 12.41 3.23 -9.95
C ASP A 225 11.40 3.43 -11.10
N SER A 226 10.94 2.34 -11.71
CA SER A 226 9.86 2.34 -12.70
C SER A 226 8.96 1.11 -12.54
N ALA A 227 7.72 1.20 -13.04
CA ALA A 227 6.77 0.08 -13.03
C ALA A 227 7.36 -1.18 -13.67
N VAL A 228 8.04 -1.04 -14.81
CA VAL A 228 8.69 -2.16 -15.50
C VAL A 228 9.72 -2.86 -14.61
N LYS A 229 10.57 -2.10 -13.92
CA LYS A 229 11.59 -2.67 -13.02
C LYS A 229 10.96 -3.32 -11.78
N ALA A 230 9.88 -2.75 -11.25
CA ALA A 230 9.13 -3.37 -10.16
C ALA A 230 8.49 -4.69 -10.61
N ILE A 231 7.90 -4.72 -11.80
CA ILE A 231 7.35 -5.94 -12.41
C ILE A 231 8.45 -7.00 -12.59
N GLN A 232 9.60 -6.62 -13.13
CA GLN A 232 10.75 -7.54 -13.27
C GLN A 232 11.16 -8.16 -11.93
N ALA A 233 11.21 -7.35 -10.87
CA ALA A 233 11.54 -7.87 -9.54
C ALA A 233 10.48 -8.88 -9.05
N VAL A 234 9.19 -8.59 -9.21
CA VAL A 234 8.12 -9.53 -8.82
C VAL A 234 8.23 -10.83 -9.60
N LEU A 235 8.36 -10.76 -10.93
CA LEU A 235 8.44 -11.94 -11.78
C LEU A 235 9.68 -12.78 -11.50
N HIS A 236 10.78 -12.15 -11.12
CA HIS A 236 12.07 -12.81 -10.93
C HIS A 236 12.25 -13.41 -9.52
N LEU A 237 11.72 -12.74 -8.51
CA LEU A 237 11.92 -13.12 -7.11
C LEU A 237 10.76 -13.94 -6.50
N SER A 238 9.67 -14.14 -7.23
CA SER A 238 8.50 -14.85 -6.71
C SER A 238 8.51 -16.32 -7.11
N GLY A 239 8.33 -17.21 -6.14
CA GLY A 239 8.13 -18.64 -6.40
C GLY A 239 6.84 -18.97 -7.17
N VAL A 240 5.91 -18.03 -7.30
CA VAL A 240 4.71 -18.21 -8.14
C VAL A 240 5.03 -18.05 -9.62
N THR A 241 6.00 -17.21 -9.95
CA THR A 241 6.33 -16.82 -11.34
C THR A 241 7.67 -17.37 -11.80
N ASN A 242 8.57 -17.69 -10.89
CA ASN A 242 9.89 -18.24 -11.16
C ASN A 242 10.00 -19.67 -10.61
N GLY A 243 9.96 -20.66 -11.51
CA GLY A 243 10.02 -22.06 -11.13
C GLY A 243 11.33 -22.49 -10.46
N GLU A 244 12.44 -21.79 -10.72
CA GLU A 244 13.73 -22.03 -10.05
C GLU A 244 13.64 -21.63 -8.57
N VAL A 245 13.07 -20.45 -8.29
CA VAL A 245 12.80 -20.00 -6.91
C VAL A 245 11.85 -20.95 -6.19
N ALA A 246 10.79 -21.41 -6.86
CA ALA A 246 9.86 -22.38 -6.29
C ALA A 246 10.55 -23.69 -5.92
N ALA A 247 11.42 -24.20 -6.79
CA ALA A 247 12.13 -25.47 -6.56
C ALA A 247 13.15 -25.38 -5.40
N GLU A 248 13.74 -24.21 -5.17
CA GLU A 248 14.66 -24.01 -4.04
C GLU A 248 13.94 -23.81 -2.70
N GLY A 249 12.64 -23.50 -2.72
CA GLY A 249 11.82 -23.31 -1.53
C GLY A 249 11.29 -24.60 -0.89
N PHE A 250 11.32 -25.69 -1.63
CA PHE A 250 10.96 -27.04 -1.19
C PHE A 250 12.22 -27.86 -0.84
#